data_138adc3fc0d70d3797a1cb120d5dff69
#
_entry.id   138adc3fc0d70d3797a1cb120d5dff69
#
_cell.length_a   1.000
_cell.length_b   1.000
_cell.length_c   1.000
_cell.angle_alpha   90.00
_cell.angle_beta   90.00
_cell.angle_gamma   90.00
#
_symmetry.space_group_name_H-M   'P 1'
#
loop_
_entity.id
_entity.type
_entity.pdbx_description
1 polymer ?
#
loop_
_entity_poly.entity_id
_entity_poly.type
_entity_poly.pdbx_seq_one_letter_code
_entity_poly.pdbx_strand_id
1 'polypeptide(L)'
;MSTPHPSTPRPAQILVVDDEPDLRTLYELTLLREGYRVEAAGSVAEASQHLDAGRFDAVITDMRLPDGLGMEILQRIQQDQRGERCVVMTAYGSAENAVEALKAGAFDYLTKPVDLKQFRAVVASAVQATAQLAGARAARPVDDRVDDGAKIASTVGSGGAAALERLVGDSEPMRIVKARIAKVARGMAPVLVRGES
;
A
#
# COMPACT_ATOMS: atom_id res chain seq x y z
N MET A 1 19.56 28.68 25.05
CA MET A 1 19.75 27.98 23.76
C MET A 1 19.27 26.56 23.93
N SER A 2 17.98 26.32 23.57
CA SER A 2 17.36 25.00 23.67
C SER A 2 17.63 24.22 22.39
N THR A 3 18.41 23.17 22.49
CA THR A 3 18.64 22.21 21.38
C THR A 3 17.32 21.51 21.06
N PRO A 4 16.89 21.44 19.78
CA PRO A 4 15.74 20.63 19.44
C PRO A 4 16.09 19.15 19.65
N HIS A 5 15.35 18.47 20.53
CA HIS A 5 15.40 17.03 20.65
C HIS A 5 14.99 16.41 19.30
N PRO A 6 15.76 15.44 18.78
CA PRO A 6 15.29 14.66 17.64
C PRO A 6 14.00 13.96 18.05
N SER A 7 12.90 14.31 17.36
CA SER A 7 11.63 13.64 17.53
C SER A 7 11.82 12.17 17.20
N THR A 8 11.72 11.30 18.18
CA THR A 8 11.66 9.85 17.98
C THR A 8 10.58 9.55 16.96
N PRO A 9 10.86 8.85 15.87
CA PRO A 9 9.83 8.54 14.87
C PRO A 9 8.68 7.80 15.58
N ARG A 10 7.47 8.30 15.39
CA ARG A 10 6.26 7.68 15.92
C ARG A 10 6.18 6.24 15.40
N PRO A 11 5.95 5.24 16.25
CA PRO A 11 5.71 3.88 15.77
C PRO A 11 4.51 3.87 14.81
N ALA A 12 4.66 3.19 13.67
CA ALA A 12 3.61 3.09 12.68
C ALA A 12 2.38 2.39 13.26
N GLN A 13 1.19 2.87 12.88
CA GLN A 13 -0.09 2.42 13.37
C GLN A 13 -0.80 1.57 12.32
N ILE A 14 -1.19 0.35 12.66
CA ILE A 14 -1.76 -0.63 11.77
C ILE A 14 -3.13 -1.04 12.29
N LEU A 15 -4.12 -1.12 11.38
CA LEU A 15 -5.42 -1.71 11.66
C LEU A 15 -5.46 -3.11 11.04
N VAL A 16 -5.77 -4.12 11.85
CA VAL A 16 -5.98 -5.52 11.42
C VAL A 16 -7.46 -5.84 11.53
N VAL A 17 -8.05 -6.30 10.43
CA VAL A 17 -9.47 -6.64 10.35
C VAL A 17 -9.62 -8.10 9.92
N ASP A 18 -10.08 -8.94 10.82
CA ASP A 18 -10.30 -10.37 10.60
C ASP A 18 -11.37 -10.85 11.58
N ASP A 19 -12.36 -11.60 11.13
CA ASP A 19 -13.44 -12.08 11.99
C ASP A 19 -13.03 -13.28 12.87
N GLU A 20 -11.95 -14.00 12.49
CA GLU A 20 -11.41 -15.09 13.27
C GLU A 20 -10.55 -14.57 14.43
N PRO A 21 -10.98 -14.69 15.71
CA PRO A 21 -10.27 -14.11 16.84
C PRO A 21 -8.84 -14.61 17.01
N ASP A 22 -8.61 -15.90 16.73
CA ASP A 22 -7.30 -16.53 16.88
C ASP A 22 -6.31 -16.01 15.82
N LEU A 23 -6.76 -15.88 14.57
CA LEU A 23 -5.94 -15.31 13.49
C LEU A 23 -5.68 -13.83 13.73
N ARG A 24 -6.70 -13.08 14.13
CA ARG A 24 -6.56 -11.67 14.50
C ARG A 24 -5.52 -11.47 15.58
N THR A 25 -5.59 -12.27 16.66
CA THR A 25 -4.59 -12.24 17.75
C THR A 25 -3.19 -12.61 17.26
N LEU A 26 -3.06 -13.61 16.39
CA LEU A 26 -1.78 -14.00 15.80
C LEU A 26 -1.14 -12.87 14.99
N TYR A 27 -1.91 -12.19 14.15
CA TYR A 27 -1.43 -11.06 13.36
C TYR A 27 -1.06 -9.87 14.24
N GLU A 28 -1.91 -9.54 15.22
CA GLU A 28 -1.65 -8.49 16.20
C GLU A 28 -0.34 -8.71 16.94
N LEU A 29 -0.14 -9.88 17.55
CA LEU A 29 1.08 -10.21 18.27
C LEU A 29 2.33 -10.21 17.37
N THR A 30 2.17 -10.64 16.11
CA THR A 30 3.25 -10.63 15.13
C THR A 30 3.71 -9.19 14.84
N LEU A 31 2.78 -8.27 14.65
CA LEU A 31 3.07 -6.87 14.35
C LEU A 31 3.57 -6.09 15.58
N LEU A 32 3.04 -6.36 16.76
CA LEU A 32 3.53 -5.79 18.02
C LEU A 32 5.00 -6.13 18.26
N ARG A 33 5.44 -7.36 17.93
CA ARG A 33 6.85 -7.77 18.02
C ARG A 33 7.76 -7.02 17.05
N GLU A 34 7.24 -6.57 15.91
CA GLU A 34 7.97 -5.73 14.94
C GLU A 34 7.99 -4.24 15.37
N GLY A 35 7.38 -3.89 16.49
CA GLY A 35 7.38 -2.52 17.04
C GLY A 35 6.26 -1.62 16.52
N TYR A 36 5.28 -2.15 15.83
CA TYR A 36 4.10 -1.40 15.38
C TYR A 36 3.09 -1.19 16.51
N ARG A 37 2.26 -0.17 16.40
CA ARG A 37 1.02 -0.06 17.16
C ARG A 37 -0.09 -0.72 16.36
N VAL A 38 -0.89 -1.56 16.99
CA VAL A 38 -1.93 -2.34 16.32
C VAL A 38 -3.27 -2.07 16.98
N GLU A 39 -4.26 -1.81 16.17
CA GLU A 39 -5.67 -1.87 16.53
C GLU A 39 -6.30 -3.02 15.74
N ALA A 40 -7.31 -3.65 16.33
CA ALA A 40 -7.93 -4.84 15.77
C ALA A 40 -9.45 -4.68 15.69
N ALA A 41 -10.05 -5.18 14.62
CA ALA A 41 -11.49 -5.17 14.39
C ALA A 41 -11.95 -6.53 13.86
N GLY A 42 -13.16 -6.94 14.20
CA GLY A 42 -13.76 -8.20 13.75
C GLY A 42 -14.80 -8.02 12.64
N SER A 43 -15.04 -6.79 12.18
CA SER A 43 -16.12 -6.48 11.23
C SER A 43 -15.83 -5.21 10.44
N VAL A 44 -16.55 -4.99 9.35
CA VAL A 44 -16.50 -3.73 8.58
C VAL A 44 -16.94 -2.54 9.43
N ALA A 45 -17.98 -2.73 10.26
CA ALA A 45 -18.50 -1.68 11.15
C ALA A 45 -17.46 -1.24 12.18
N GLU A 46 -16.79 -2.18 12.86
CA GLU A 46 -15.72 -1.87 13.81
C GLU A 46 -14.54 -1.21 13.12
N ALA A 47 -14.09 -1.73 11.99
CA ALA A 47 -13.01 -1.13 11.20
C ALA A 47 -13.35 0.32 10.80
N SER A 48 -14.59 0.57 10.44
CA SER A 48 -15.09 1.90 10.11
C SER A 48 -15.02 2.87 11.29
N GLN A 49 -15.34 2.41 12.50
CA GLN A 49 -15.23 3.23 13.72
C GLN A 49 -13.76 3.59 14.00
N HIS A 50 -12.83 2.63 13.86
CA HIS A 50 -11.40 2.90 13.99
C HIS A 50 -10.91 3.92 12.96
N LEU A 51 -11.34 3.79 11.71
CA LEU A 51 -11.01 4.75 10.65
C LEU A 51 -11.57 6.15 10.93
N ASP A 52 -12.73 6.27 11.56
CA ASP A 52 -13.28 7.58 11.99
C ASP A 52 -12.50 8.18 13.15
N ALA A 53 -12.05 7.35 14.07
CA ALA A 53 -11.34 7.78 15.28
C ALA A 53 -9.88 8.17 15.02
N GLY A 54 -9.23 7.61 13.95
CA GLY A 54 -7.81 7.80 13.75
C GLY A 54 -7.31 7.64 12.30
N ARG A 55 -5.99 7.70 12.20
CA ARG A 55 -5.25 7.46 10.96
C ARG A 55 -4.30 6.29 11.16
N PHE A 56 -4.17 5.48 10.12
CA PHE A 56 -3.28 4.33 10.09
C PHE A 56 -2.23 4.47 8.99
N ASP A 57 -1.10 3.81 9.18
CA ASP A 57 -0.07 3.73 8.14
C ASP A 57 -0.36 2.57 7.19
N ALA A 58 -1.01 1.51 7.69
CA ALA A 58 -1.51 0.40 6.89
C ALA A 58 -2.82 -0.17 7.47
N VAL A 59 -3.66 -0.71 6.60
CA VAL A 59 -4.87 -1.46 6.96
C VAL A 59 -4.75 -2.84 6.32
N ILE A 60 -4.93 -3.90 7.11
CA ILE A 60 -4.92 -5.28 6.64
C ILE A 60 -6.31 -5.84 6.92
N THR A 61 -7.00 -6.28 5.88
CA THR A 61 -8.38 -6.75 6.02
C THR A 61 -8.59 -8.11 5.37
N ASP A 62 -9.34 -8.99 6.02
CA ASP A 62 -9.89 -10.14 5.32
C ASP A 62 -10.86 -9.67 4.22
N MET A 63 -10.92 -10.42 3.15
CA MET A 63 -11.87 -10.23 2.05
C MET A 63 -13.31 -10.43 2.54
N ARG A 64 -13.55 -11.40 3.42
CA ARG A 64 -14.89 -11.74 3.91
C ARG A 64 -15.00 -11.46 5.41
N LEU A 65 -15.96 -10.63 5.75
CA LEU A 65 -16.27 -10.26 7.12
C LEU A 65 -17.77 -10.55 7.38
N PRO A 66 -18.20 -10.71 8.63
CA PRO A 66 -19.56 -11.13 8.95
C PRO A 66 -20.65 -10.16 8.50
N ASP A 67 -20.29 -8.89 8.36
CA ASP A 67 -21.19 -7.79 8.01
C ASP A 67 -20.93 -7.17 6.64
N GLY A 68 -19.98 -7.70 5.86
CA GLY A 68 -19.65 -7.18 4.53
C GLY A 68 -18.35 -7.70 3.94
N LEU A 69 -17.79 -6.96 3.00
CA LEU A 69 -16.54 -7.29 2.35
C LEU A 69 -15.42 -6.34 2.78
N GLY A 70 -14.22 -6.86 2.98
CA GLY A 70 -13.02 -6.04 3.21
C GLY A 70 -12.76 -5.01 2.11
N MET A 71 -13.30 -5.26 0.91
CA MET A 71 -13.29 -4.31 -0.20
C MET A 71 -14.03 -3.00 0.10
N GLU A 72 -15.02 -3.01 0.97
CA GLU A 72 -15.74 -1.79 1.39
C GLU A 72 -14.83 -0.87 2.20
N ILE A 73 -13.98 -1.45 3.03
CA ILE A 73 -12.94 -0.71 3.78
C ILE A 73 -11.96 -0.05 2.81
N LEU A 74 -11.50 -0.79 1.80
CA LEU A 74 -10.62 -0.26 0.76
C LEU A 74 -11.28 0.88 -0.01
N GLN A 75 -12.53 0.70 -0.45
CA GLN A 75 -13.30 1.74 -1.16
C GLN A 75 -13.47 2.99 -0.31
N ARG A 76 -13.77 2.84 0.97
CA ARG A 76 -13.87 3.96 1.91
C ARG A 76 -12.56 4.73 2.03
N ILE A 77 -11.43 4.03 2.22
CA ILE A 77 -10.10 4.66 2.27
C ILE A 77 -9.85 5.51 1.04
N GLN A 78 -10.28 5.05 -0.15
CA GLN A 78 -10.11 5.78 -1.39
C GLN A 78 -11.07 6.96 -1.54
N GLN A 79 -12.35 6.77 -1.24
CA GLN A 79 -13.38 7.82 -1.33
C GLN A 79 -13.04 9.00 -0.40
N ASP A 80 -12.57 8.70 0.80
CA ASP A 80 -12.14 9.71 1.77
C ASP A 80 -10.74 10.26 1.49
N GLN A 81 -10.13 9.90 0.36
CA GLN A 81 -8.77 10.30 -0.05
C GLN A 81 -7.74 10.11 1.07
N ARG A 82 -7.92 9.07 1.86
CA ARG A 82 -7.03 8.71 2.95
C ARG A 82 -5.71 8.18 2.39
N GLY A 83 -4.65 8.30 3.18
CA GLY A 83 -3.30 7.91 2.75
C GLY A 83 -2.90 6.48 3.10
N GLU A 84 -3.74 5.76 3.83
CA GLU A 84 -3.50 4.41 4.31
C GLU A 84 -3.33 3.43 3.15
N ARG A 85 -2.36 2.55 3.28
CA ARG A 85 -2.18 1.43 2.34
C ARG A 85 -3.00 0.23 2.80
N CYS A 86 -3.90 -0.24 1.95
CA CYS A 86 -4.77 -1.37 2.26
C CYS A 86 -4.20 -2.66 1.65
N VAL A 87 -4.01 -3.68 2.47
CA VAL A 87 -3.64 -5.05 2.07
C VAL A 87 -4.83 -5.96 2.32
N VAL A 88 -5.21 -6.75 1.32
CA VAL A 88 -6.37 -7.63 1.39
C VAL A 88 -5.92 -9.08 1.59
N MET A 89 -6.48 -9.77 2.58
CA MET A 89 -6.28 -11.20 2.78
C MET A 89 -7.43 -11.97 2.12
N THR A 90 -7.13 -13.04 1.40
CA THR A 90 -8.12 -13.81 0.63
C THR A 90 -7.92 -15.31 0.83
N ALA A 91 -9.00 -16.07 0.80
CA ALA A 91 -8.93 -17.54 0.88
C ALA A 91 -8.22 -18.13 -0.34
N TYR A 92 -7.60 -19.29 -0.13
CA TYR A 92 -6.91 -20.05 -1.18
C TYR A 92 -7.85 -20.34 -2.38
N GLY A 93 -7.34 -20.16 -3.60
CA GLY A 93 -8.07 -20.43 -4.85
C GLY A 93 -8.80 -19.26 -5.47
N SER A 94 -8.80 -18.09 -4.85
CA SER A 94 -9.48 -16.88 -5.37
C SER A 94 -8.52 -15.91 -6.08
N ALA A 95 -7.78 -16.41 -7.08
CA ALA A 95 -6.92 -15.53 -7.90
C ALA A 95 -7.73 -14.34 -8.51
N GLU A 96 -8.99 -14.57 -8.82
CA GLU A 96 -9.91 -13.53 -9.30
C GLU A 96 -10.12 -12.43 -8.27
N ASN A 97 -10.35 -12.78 -7.00
CA ASN A 97 -10.51 -11.84 -5.90
C ASN A 97 -9.24 -11.02 -5.64
N ALA A 98 -8.06 -11.64 -5.79
CA ALA A 98 -6.78 -10.95 -5.67
C ALA A 98 -6.61 -9.89 -6.78
N VAL A 99 -6.92 -10.25 -8.02
CA VAL A 99 -6.90 -9.33 -9.17
C VAL A 99 -7.92 -8.21 -8.99
N GLU A 100 -9.11 -8.51 -8.49
CA GLU A 100 -10.14 -7.53 -8.20
C GLU A 100 -9.71 -6.54 -7.12
N ALA A 101 -9.11 -7.02 -6.03
CA ALA A 101 -8.56 -6.17 -4.97
C ALA A 101 -7.50 -5.20 -5.49
N LEU A 102 -6.56 -5.68 -6.31
CA LEU A 102 -5.52 -4.83 -6.89
C LEU A 102 -6.11 -3.82 -7.89
N LYS A 103 -7.08 -4.22 -8.71
CA LYS A 103 -7.79 -3.29 -9.60
C LYS A 103 -8.57 -2.22 -8.86
N ALA A 104 -9.12 -2.56 -7.70
CA ALA A 104 -9.78 -1.64 -6.81
C ALA A 104 -8.80 -0.77 -5.99
N GLY A 105 -7.49 -0.90 -6.20
CA GLY A 105 -6.45 -0.06 -5.63
C GLY A 105 -5.90 -0.56 -4.29
N ALA A 106 -6.05 -1.84 -3.96
CA ALA A 106 -5.31 -2.43 -2.86
C ALA A 106 -3.80 -2.30 -3.11
N PHE A 107 -3.04 -2.08 -2.05
CA PHE A 107 -1.58 -2.01 -2.12
C PHE A 107 -0.98 -3.36 -2.49
N ASP A 108 -1.49 -4.43 -1.86
CA ASP A 108 -1.08 -5.81 -2.10
C ASP A 108 -2.17 -6.76 -1.60
N TYR A 109 -1.98 -8.05 -1.81
CA TYR A 109 -2.86 -9.09 -1.27
C TYR A 109 -2.05 -10.24 -0.64
N LEU A 110 -2.68 -10.99 0.26
CA LEU A 110 -2.14 -12.17 0.89
C LEU A 110 -3.13 -13.33 0.79
N THR A 111 -2.63 -14.54 0.51
CA THR A 111 -3.48 -15.73 0.42
C THR A 111 -3.47 -16.48 1.75
N LYS A 112 -4.65 -16.79 2.30
CA LYS A 112 -4.81 -17.67 3.46
C LYS A 112 -4.60 -19.16 3.06
N PRO A 113 -3.85 -19.96 3.83
CA PRO A 113 -3.20 -19.63 5.10
C PRO A 113 -2.00 -18.69 4.90
N VAL A 114 -1.94 -17.63 5.71
CA VAL A 114 -0.95 -16.58 5.55
C VAL A 114 0.41 -17.00 6.11
N ASP A 115 1.45 -16.96 5.28
CA ASP A 115 2.82 -17.09 5.76
C ASP A 115 3.23 -15.84 6.53
N LEU A 116 3.60 -15.97 7.80
CA LEU A 116 3.93 -14.84 8.68
C LEU A 116 5.18 -14.08 8.23
N LYS A 117 6.08 -14.70 7.49
CA LYS A 117 7.25 -14.03 6.93
C LYS A 117 6.83 -13.11 5.78
N GLN A 118 5.98 -13.62 4.88
CA GLN A 118 5.40 -12.83 3.80
C GLN A 118 4.53 -11.70 4.37
N PHE A 119 3.70 -11.99 5.37
CA PHE A 119 2.86 -11.02 6.07
C PHE A 119 3.68 -9.82 6.57
N ARG A 120 4.75 -10.07 7.33
CA ARG A 120 5.63 -9.01 7.83
C ARG A 120 6.26 -8.20 6.71
N ALA A 121 6.72 -8.85 5.64
CA ALA A 121 7.34 -8.18 4.51
C ALA A 121 6.37 -7.23 3.78
N VAL A 122 5.14 -7.68 3.54
CA VAL A 122 4.10 -6.89 2.86
C VAL A 122 3.69 -5.70 3.73
N VAL A 123 3.49 -5.91 5.05
CA VAL A 123 3.15 -4.83 5.98
C VAL A 123 4.26 -3.78 6.06
N ALA A 124 5.53 -4.21 6.16
CA ALA A 124 6.66 -3.28 6.16
C ALA A 124 6.71 -2.44 4.88
N SER A 125 6.47 -3.05 3.72
CA SER A 125 6.39 -2.35 2.43
C SER A 125 5.24 -1.33 2.37
N ALA A 126 4.07 -1.70 2.89
CA ALA A 126 2.91 -0.81 2.96
C ALA A 126 3.18 0.42 3.84
N VAL A 127 3.73 0.21 5.04
CA VAL A 127 4.10 1.29 5.97
C VAL A 127 5.14 2.23 5.36
N GLN A 128 6.18 1.69 4.70
CA GLN A 128 7.19 2.50 4.03
C GLN A 128 6.59 3.35 2.90
N ALA A 129 5.69 2.78 2.11
CA ALA A 129 5.02 3.49 1.02
C ALA A 129 4.16 4.66 1.56
N THR A 130 3.47 4.48 2.68
CA THR A 130 2.69 5.53 3.34
C THR A 130 3.60 6.65 3.86
N ALA A 131 4.71 6.32 4.51
CA ALA A 131 5.68 7.29 5.00
C ALA A 131 6.29 8.13 3.87
N GLN A 132 6.59 7.53 2.72
CA GLN A 132 7.09 8.25 1.54
C GLN A 132 6.08 9.25 0.99
N LEU A 133 4.80 8.90 0.95
CA LEU A 133 3.74 9.81 0.53
C LEU A 133 3.56 10.99 1.48
N ALA A 134 3.64 10.74 2.80
CA ALA A 134 3.56 11.79 3.81
C ALA A 134 4.75 12.75 3.68
N GLY A 135 5.97 12.25 3.47
CA GLY A 135 7.16 13.05 3.23
C GLY A 135 7.07 13.89 1.96
N ALA A 136 6.55 13.34 0.87
CA ALA A 136 6.36 14.04 -0.39
C ALA A 136 5.29 15.16 -0.29
N ARG A 137 4.25 14.97 0.52
CA ARG A 137 3.24 16.02 0.80
C ARG A 137 3.79 17.14 1.67
N ALA A 138 4.64 16.82 2.65
CA ALA A 138 5.26 17.81 3.53
C ALA A 138 6.34 18.67 2.81
N ALA A 139 6.94 18.12 1.75
CA ALA A 139 7.98 18.79 0.97
C ALA A 139 7.46 19.75 -0.13
N ARG A 140 6.14 19.90 -0.30
CA ARG A 140 5.57 20.91 -1.21
C ARG A 140 5.55 22.26 -0.49
N PRO A 141 6.31 23.28 -0.95
CA PRO A 141 6.13 24.65 -0.47
C PRO A 141 4.74 25.13 -0.87
N VAL A 142 4.01 25.69 0.07
CA VAL A 142 2.81 26.50 -0.21
C VAL A 142 3.33 27.80 -0.79
N ASP A 143 3.50 27.85 -2.10
CA ASP A 143 3.73 29.12 -2.80
C ASP A 143 2.36 29.70 -3.18
N ASP A 144 1.91 30.61 -2.31
CA ASP A 144 0.69 31.40 -2.49
C ASP A 144 1.03 32.56 -3.43
N ARG A 145 1.18 32.29 -4.73
CA ARG A 145 1.21 33.30 -5.79
C ARG A 145 0.30 32.85 -6.93
N VAL A 146 -0.85 33.47 -6.92
CA VAL A 146 -1.73 33.62 -8.08
C VAL A 146 -0.95 34.38 -9.16
N ASP A 147 -0.59 33.72 -10.25
CA ASP A 147 -0.41 34.41 -11.54
C ASP A 147 -0.80 33.48 -12.70
N ASP A 148 -1.34 34.17 -13.69
CA ASP A 148 -2.18 33.81 -14.80
C ASP A 148 -1.44 32.95 -15.85
N GLY A 149 -2.15 31.92 -16.34
CA GLY A 149 -2.06 31.43 -17.72
C GLY A 149 -0.72 30.89 -18.21
N ALA A 150 -0.54 29.56 -18.15
CA ALA A 150 -0.09 28.74 -19.28
C ALA A 150 0.42 27.34 -18.88
N LYS A 151 -0.10 26.33 -19.56
CA LYS A 151 0.50 25.00 -19.79
C LYS A 151 0.70 24.09 -18.59
N ILE A 152 -0.36 23.34 -18.26
CA ILE A 152 -0.23 22.04 -17.61
C ILE A 152 0.34 21.06 -18.65
N ALA A 153 1.64 20.90 -18.64
CA ALA A 153 2.32 19.80 -19.33
C ALA A 153 3.15 19.02 -18.30
N SER A 154 2.65 17.81 -18.00
CA SER A 154 3.44 16.61 -17.66
C SER A 154 4.51 16.73 -16.57
N THR A 155 4.11 16.42 -15.32
CA THR A 155 5.01 15.87 -14.31
C THR A 155 4.48 14.53 -13.75
N VAL A 156 4.07 13.65 -14.64
CA VAL A 156 3.89 12.21 -14.36
C VAL A 156 5.02 11.52 -15.11
N GLY A 157 6.10 11.12 -14.44
CA GLY A 157 7.08 10.32 -15.12
C GLY A 157 8.52 10.25 -14.62
N SER A 158 8.91 10.80 -13.48
CA SER A 158 10.31 10.65 -13.03
C SER A 158 10.62 9.35 -12.26
N GLY A 159 9.61 8.64 -11.76
CA GLY A 159 9.81 7.38 -11.04
C GLY A 159 10.12 6.18 -11.93
N GLY A 160 9.60 6.13 -13.16
CA GLY A 160 9.77 5.01 -14.08
C GLY A 160 11.17 4.91 -14.70
N ALA A 161 11.82 6.03 -14.98
CA ALA A 161 13.16 6.05 -15.57
C ALA A 161 14.22 5.54 -14.59
N ALA A 162 14.15 5.96 -13.32
CA ALA A 162 15.07 5.50 -12.27
C ALA A 162 14.88 4.00 -11.93
N ALA A 163 13.68 3.45 -12.10
CA ALA A 163 13.41 2.03 -11.92
C ALA A 163 14.02 1.17 -13.06
N LEU A 164 14.03 1.69 -14.29
CA LEU A 164 14.63 1.02 -15.45
C LEU A 164 16.16 0.96 -15.36
N GLU A 165 16.80 1.93 -14.72
CA GLU A 165 18.26 1.93 -14.51
C GLU A 165 18.71 0.86 -13.51
N ARG A 166 17.81 0.40 -12.63
CA ARG A 166 18.10 -0.70 -11.68
C ARG A 166 18.07 -2.09 -12.32
N LEU A 167 17.57 -2.22 -13.54
CA LEU A 167 17.62 -3.47 -14.29
C LEU A 167 19.05 -3.69 -14.81
N VAL A 168 19.76 -4.60 -14.17
CA VAL A 168 21.16 -4.93 -14.51
C VAL A 168 21.20 -5.76 -15.81
N GLY A 169 22.02 -5.33 -16.74
CA GLY A 169 22.30 -6.03 -17.99
C GLY A 169 22.20 -5.13 -19.23
N ASP A 170 23.22 -5.19 -20.08
CA ASP A 170 23.31 -4.43 -21.34
C ASP A 170 23.31 -5.33 -22.61
N SER A 171 22.92 -6.60 -22.43
CA SER A 171 22.74 -7.52 -23.56
C SER A 171 21.60 -7.04 -24.48
N GLU A 172 21.69 -7.37 -25.77
CA GLU A 172 20.66 -7.00 -26.75
C GLU A 172 19.25 -7.43 -26.35
N PRO A 173 19.01 -8.65 -25.79
CA PRO A 173 17.71 -9.02 -25.25
C PRO A 173 17.26 -8.12 -24.09
N MET A 174 18.16 -7.71 -23.19
CA MET A 174 17.82 -6.87 -22.06
C MET A 174 17.48 -5.44 -22.50
N ARG A 175 18.15 -4.91 -23.53
CA ARG A 175 17.82 -3.60 -24.14
C ARG A 175 16.41 -3.61 -24.74
N ILE A 176 16.03 -4.71 -25.40
CA ILE A 176 14.67 -4.89 -25.96
C ILE A 176 13.63 -4.93 -24.82
N VAL A 177 13.91 -5.65 -23.72
CA VAL A 177 13.04 -5.72 -22.54
C VAL A 177 12.88 -4.33 -21.90
N LYS A 178 13.97 -3.61 -21.66
CA LYS A 178 13.95 -2.24 -21.13
C LYS A 178 13.12 -1.31 -22.01
N ALA A 179 13.26 -1.37 -23.33
CA ALA A 179 12.49 -0.57 -24.28
C ALA A 179 10.98 -0.91 -24.25
N ARG A 180 10.62 -2.20 -24.13
CA ARG A 180 9.22 -2.63 -24.00
C ARG A 180 8.61 -2.18 -22.68
N ILE A 181 9.32 -2.30 -21.56
CA ILE A 181 8.87 -1.81 -20.26
C ILE A 181 8.64 -0.30 -20.31
N ALA A 182 9.56 0.47 -20.88
CA ALA A 182 9.41 1.92 -21.05
C ALA A 182 8.18 2.31 -21.89
N LYS A 183 7.86 1.51 -22.92
CA LYS A 183 6.68 1.75 -23.76
C LYS A 183 5.38 1.44 -23.03
N VAL A 184 5.36 0.40 -22.20
CA VAL A 184 4.16 -0.05 -21.48
C VAL A 184 3.93 0.76 -20.21
N ALA A 185 4.99 1.24 -19.55
CA ALA A 185 4.89 2.10 -18.38
C ALA A 185 4.17 3.43 -18.63
N ARG A 186 3.97 3.80 -19.89
CA ARG A 186 3.13 4.96 -20.30
C ARG A 186 1.66 4.61 -20.52
N GLY A 187 1.30 3.32 -20.46
CA GLY A 187 -0.06 2.84 -20.66
C GLY A 187 -0.58 2.16 -19.39
N MET A 188 -1.86 2.32 -19.10
CA MET A 188 -2.54 1.67 -17.97
C MET A 188 -2.90 0.19 -18.25
N ALA A 189 -2.27 -0.46 -19.20
CA ALA A 189 -2.57 -1.84 -19.57
C ALA A 189 -1.79 -2.84 -18.67
N PRO A 190 -2.41 -3.93 -18.21
CA PRO A 190 -1.71 -4.97 -17.47
C PRO A 190 -0.68 -5.68 -18.35
N VAL A 191 0.50 -5.96 -17.81
CA VAL A 191 1.61 -6.59 -18.52
C VAL A 191 1.90 -7.95 -17.92
N LEU A 192 1.88 -8.99 -18.75
CA LEU A 192 2.32 -10.33 -18.37
C LEU A 192 3.78 -10.50 -18.76
N VAL A 193 4.64 -10.77 -17.77
CA VAL A 193 6.05 -11.13 -17.98
C VAL A 193 6.17 -12.65 -17.84
N ARG A 194 6.60 -13.34 -18.89
CA ARG A 194 6.95 -14.77 -18.86
C ARG A 194 8.47 -14.92 -18.89
N GLY A 195 9.01 -15.77 -18.01
CA GLY A 195 10.39 -16.22 -18.00
C GLY A 195 10.45 -17.72 -17.92
N GLU A 196 11.52 -18.33 -18.42
CA GLU A 196 11.89 -19.71 -18.15
C GLU A 196 12.65 -19.75 -16.82
N SER A 197 12.32 -20.74 -15.97
CA SER A 197 13.01 -20.97 -14.68
C SER A 197 14.09 -22.04 -14.85
#